data_619967bebcd0b7dde882de4026287fc5
#
_entry.id   619967bebcd0b7dde882de4026287fc5
#
_cell.length_a   1.000
_cell.length_b   1.000
_cell.length_c   1.000
_cell.angle_alpha   90.00
_cell.angle_beta   90.00
_cell.angle_gamma   90.00
#
_symmetry.space_group_name_H-M   'P 1'
#
loop_
_entity.id
_entity.type
_entity.pdbx_description
1 polymer ?
#
loop_
_entity_poly.entity_id
_entity_poly.type
_entity_poly.pdbx_seq_one_letter_code
_entity_poly.pdbx_strand_id
1 'polypeptide(L)'
;MVRNTLTTTAATFTATAALLLTACGGGSGDSSQDDINGTETGAARPSASESPSPSTRPGIDRPVIKLPSSFQLTFEDWKSSDAKQQAVLDDAREELRAGYAAITADDPDSESVAFYDTGSSRSQSKKWIKSYTDKSVTVVGKLPVFDPKVTLLDDGSTASLGYCTDESEAYTKHRKTGETEGNPEYMDPHVYYQVTLRKSSQGVWQNDTVHSERGGCAK
;
A
#
# COMPACT_ATOMS: atom_id res chain seq x y z
N MET A 1 44.44 -18.71 -7.55
CA MET A 1 44.70 -17.37 -8.13
C MET A 1 44.37 -17.42 -9.61
N VAL A 2 43.20 -16.96 -9.99
CA VAL A 2 42.87 -16.68 -11.41
C VAL A 2 42.15 -15.36 -11.44
N ARG A 3 42.77 -14.35 -12.07
CA ARG A 3 42.22 -13.00 -12.28
C ARG A 3 41.34 -13.03 -13.53
N ASN A 4 40.06 -12.69 -13.44
CA ASN A 4 39.22 -12.40 -14.60
C ASN A 4 39.12 -10.88 -14.77
N THR A 5 39.60 -10.41 -15.91
CA THR A 5 39.52 -9.03 -16.39
C THR A 5 38.10 -8.71 -16.90
N LEU A 6 37.49 -7.67 -16.36
CA LEU A 6 36.24 -7.10 -16.83
C LEU A 6 36.53 -6.17 -18.02
N THR A 7 35.92 -6.45 -19.16
CA THR A 7 35.92 -5.60 -20.35
C THR A 7 34.69 -4.68 -20.29
N THR A 8 34.94 -3.39 -20.22
CA THR A 8 33.93 -2.33 -20.24
C THR A 8 33.62 -1.97 -21.69
N THR A 9 32.39 -2.17 -22.13
CA THR A 9 31.91 -1.67 -23.44
C THR A 9 31.02 -0.43 -23.21
N ALA A 10 31.49 0.72 -23.64
CA ALA A 10 30.76 1.96 -23.68
C ALA A 10 29.91 2.01 -24.97
N ALA A 11 28.60 2.17 -24.83
CA ALA A 11 27.71 2.46 -25.95
C ALA A 11 27.23 3.92 -25.85
N THR A 12 27.67 4.72 -26.80
CA THR A 12 27.24 6.11 -27.02
C THR A 12 25.94 6.12 -27.83
N PHE A 13 24.89 6.73 -27.31
CA PHE A 13 23.69 7.06 -28.07
C PHE A 13 23.63 8.56 -28.32
N THR A 14 23.62 8.91 -29.62
CA THR A 14 23.46 10.24 -30.17
C THR A 14 22.01 10.68 -30.15
N ALA A 15 21.77 11.90 -29.67
CA ALA A 15 20.49 12.57 -29.67
C ALA A 15 20.15 13.09 -31.07
N THR A 16 18.89 12.93 -31.50
CA THR A 16 18.32 13.69 -32.61
C THR A 16 17.05 14.37 -32.14
N ALA A 17 17.10 15.70 -32.08
CA ALA A 17 15.98 16.58 -31.83
C ALA A 17 15.19 16.81 -33.14
N ALA A 18 13.87 16.70 -33.10
CA ALA A 18 13.00 17.23 -34.12
C ALA A 18 11.88 18.04 -33.46
N LEU A 19 11.98 19.36 -33.65
CA LEU A 19 10.96 20.36 -33.33
C LEU A 19 9.92 20.38 -34.46
N LEU A 20 8.63 20.29 -34.18
CA LEU A 20 7.55 20.78 -35.02
C LEU A 20 6.55 21.56 -34.18
N LEU A 21 6.60 22.88 -34.35
CA LEU A 21 5.57 23.83 -33.98
C LEU A 21 4.47 23.79 -35.05
N THR A 22 3.22 23.74 -34.67
CA THR A 22 2.14 24.39 -35.44
C THR A 22 1.13 24.98 -34.46
N ALA A 23 0.88 26.24 -34.77
CA ALA A 23 0.01 27.17 -34.06
C ALA A 23 -1.40 27.17 -34.67
N CYS A 24 -2.28 27.83 -33.94
CA CYS A 24 -3.43 28.63 -34.40
C CYS A 24 -4.80 27.97 -34.43
N GLY A 25 -5.73 28.67 -33.79
CA GLY A 25 -7.06 28.87 -34.22
C GLY A 25 -8.05 29.14 -33.09
N GLY A 26 -8.30 30.44 -32.86
CA GLY A 26 -9.30 30.96 -31.95
C GLY A 26 -10.74 30.89 -32.50
N GLY A 27 -11.71 31.15 -31.64
CA GLY A 27 -13.12 31.32 -32.00
C GLY A 27 -13.96 31.65 -30.78
N SER A 28 -14.23 32.92 -30.58
CA SER A 28 -15.24 33.47 -29.66
C SER A 28 -16.66 33.25 -30.16
N GLY A 29 -17.65 33.17 -29.23
CA GLY A 29 -19.09 33.22 -29.54
C GLY A 29 -19.88 32.87 -28.28
N ASP A 30 -20.25 33.72 -27.59
CA ASP A 30 -21.35 34.57 -27.11
C ASP A 30 -22.70 33.88 -26.91
N SER A 31 -23.22 34.10 -25.70
CA SER A 31 -24.59 34.19 -25.19
C SER A 31 -25.70 33.23 -25.66
N SER A 32 -26.36 32.59 -24.70
CA SER A 32 -27.75 32.90 -24.33
C SER A 32 -28.24 32.05 -23.16
N GLN A 33 -28.84 32.70 -22.18
CA GLN A 33 -29.67 32.13 -21.12
C GLN A 33 -30.93 31.52 -21.71
N ASP A 34 -31.36 30.38 -21.20
CA ASP A 34 -32.77 30.06 -21.02
C ASP A 34 -32.96 29.12 -19.84
N ASP A 35 -33.73 29.57 -18.87
CA ASP A 35 -34.30 28.84 -17.73
C ASP A 35 -35.26 27.76 -18.23
N ILE A 36 -35.12 26.53 -17.77
CA ILE A 36 -36.26 25.63 -17.61
C ILE A 36 -36.12 24.83 -16.30
N ASN A 37 -37.08 25.09 -15.44
CA ASN A 37 -37.46 24.42 -14.23
C ASN A 37 -37.88 22.97 -14.45
N GLY A 38 -37.46 22.06 -13.57
CA GLY A 38 -38.32 20.92 -13.24
C GLY A 38 -37.69 19.56 -13.27
N THR A 39 -37.72 18.97 -12.12
CA THR A 39 -37.89 17.57 -11.76
C THR A 39 -36.68 16.86 -11.18
N GLU A 40 -36.77 16.70 -9.86
CA GLU A 40 -35.98 15.81 -9.03
C GLU A 40 -36.00 14.37 -9.57
N THR A 41 -34.87 13.84 -9.91
CA THR A 41 -34.62 12.40 -9.90
C THR A 41 -33.34 12.15 -9.16
N GLY A 42 -33.47 11.48 -8.01
CA GLY A 42 -32.38 11.19 -7.10
C GLY A 42 -31.24 10.44 -7.78
N ALA A 43 -30.14 11.13 -8.05
CA ALA A 43 -28.88 10.50 -8.34
C ALA A 43 -28.34 9.92 -7.04
N ALA A 44 -28.27 8.59 -6.98
CA ALA A 44 -27.60 7.88 -5.90
C ALA A 44 -26.17 8.40 -5.79
N ARG A 45 -25.90 9.09 -4.70
CA ARG A 45 -24.57 9.50 -4.27
C ARG A 45 -23.75 8.23 -4.10
N PRO A 46 -22.57 8.07 -4.72
CA PRO A 46 -21.72 6.95 -4.41
C PRO A 46 -21.37 7.03 -2.93
N SER A 47 -21.78 6.00 -2.20
CA SER A 47 -21.46 5.81 -0.79
C SER A 47 -19.93 5.79 -0.69
N ALA A 48 -19.36 6.80 -0.08
CA ALA A 48 -17.97 6.77 0.31
C ALA A 48 -17.80 5.52 1.18
N SER A 49 -16.96 4.58 0.72
CA SER A 49 -16.56 3.41 1.47
C SER A 49 -15.91 3.92 2.75
N GLU A 50 -16.62 3.89 3.85
CA GLU A 50 -16.09 4.25 5.15
C GLU A 50 -14.96 3.26 5.45
N SER A 51 -13.74 3.79 5.52
CA SER A 51 -12.60 3.08 6.07
C SER A 51 -12.98 2.65 7.50
N PRO A 52 -13.00 1.34 7.82
CA PRO A 52 -13.45 0.89 9.13
C PRO A 52 -12.62 1.55 10.22
N SER A 53 -13.33 2.13 11.17
CA SER A 53 -12.78 2.72 12.40
C SER A 53 -11.89 1.71 13.13
N PRO A 54 -10.79 2.13 13.76
CA PRO A 54 -9.89 1.21 14.46
C PRO A 54 -10.67 0.38 15.49
N SER A 55 -10.36 -0.91 15.56
CA SER A 55 -10.92 -1.85 16.55
C SER A 55 -10.57 -1.35 17.94
N THR A 56 -11.51 -0.65 18.58
CA THR A 56 -11.34 -0.10 19.93
C THR A 56 -11.57 -1.19 20.97
N ARG A 57 -10.51 -1.96 21.27
CA ARG A 57 -10.49 -2.68 22.56
C ARG A 57 -10.24 -1.66 23.66
N PRO A 58 -11.10 -1.60 24.68
CA PRO A 58 -10.91 -0.65 25.78
C PRO A 58 -9.54 -0.84 26.44
N GLY A 59 -8.80 0.24 26.65
CA GLY A 59 -7.57 0.27 27.43
C GLY A 59 -6.25 0.20 26.66
N ILE A 60 -6.27 0.19 25.30
CA ILE A 60 -5.05 0.26 24.48
C ILE A 60 -5.08 1.57 23.69
N ASP A 61 -4.07 2.41 23.93
CA ASP A 61 -3.88 3.65 23.17
C ASP A 61 -3.21 3.31 21.81
N ARG A 62 -4.02 3.19 20.77
CA ARG A 62 -3.59 2.83 19.42
C ARG A 62 -3.30 4.07 18.60
N PRO A 63 -2.23 4.08 17.80
CA PRO A 63 -1.96 5.21 16.93
C PRO A 63 -3.09 5.42 15.90
N VAL A 64 -3.40 6.68 15.63
CA VAL A 64 -4.36 7.06 14.58
C VAL A 64 -3.64 7.08 13.24
N ILE A 65 -3.98 6.15 12.34
CA ILE A 65 -3.33 5.97 11.05
C ILE A 65 -4.20 6.58 9.95
N LYS A 66 -3.62 7.52 9.20
CA LYS A 66 -4.31 8.20 8.08
C LYS A 66 -3.55 7.92 6.78
N LEU A 67 -4.26 7.43 5.78
CA LEU A 67 -3.78 7.31 4.41
C LEU A 67 -4.31 8.50 3.58
N PRO A 68 -3.53 9.01 2.61
CA PRO A 68 -4.02 10.03 1.69
C PRO A 68 -5.07 9.43 0.74
N SER A 69 -5.98 10.25 0.26
CA SER A 69 -7.01 9.82 -0.71
C SER A 69 -6.45 9.32 -2.05
N SER A 70 -5.20 9.63 -2.35
CA SER A 70 -4.50 9.16 -3.54
C SER A 70 -4.06 7.70 -3.48
N PHE A 71 -4.13 7.06 -2.30
CA PHE A 71 -3.79 5.64 -2.12
C PHE A 71 -4.88 4.93 -1.33
N GLN A 72 -5.45 3.88 -1.92
CA GLN A 72 -6.51 3.07 -1.33
C GLN A 72 -5.98 1.68 -0.99
N LEU A 73 -5.96 1.36 0.30
CA LEU A 73 -5.68 0.02 0.81
C LEU A 73 -7.02 -0.62 1.18
N THR A 74 -7.42 -1.66 0.45
CA THR A 74 -8.70 -2.34 0.64
C THR A 74 -8.48 -3.74 1.20
N PHE A 75 -9.40 -4.22 2.04
CA PHE A 75 -9.30 -5.52 2.70
C PHE A 75 -10.53 -6.35 2.36
N GLU A 76 -10.33 -7.45 1.62
CA GLU A 76 -11.39 -8.35 1.17
C GLU A 76 -11.43 -9.59 2.07
N ASP A 77 -12.63 -9.95 2.53
CA ASP A 77 -12.87 -11.08 3.43
C ASP A 77 -12.01 -11.09 4.71
N TRP A 78 -11.59 -9.91 5.16
CA TRP A 78 -10.74 -9.73 6.34
C TRP A 78 -11.57 -9.84 7.64
N LYS A 79 -12.23 -11.01 7.77
CA LYS A 79 -13.18 -11.30 8.84
C LYS A 79 -13.05 -12.74 9.34
N SER A 80 -13.25 -12.95 10.65
CA SER A 80 -13.37 -14.26 11.27
C SER A 80 -14.50 -14.25 12.29
N SER A 81 -15.21 -15.38 12.41
CA SER A 81 -16.19 -15.60 13.49
C SER A 81 -15.51 -15.91 14.83
N ASP A 82 -14.24 -16.33 14.82
CA ASP A 82 -13.43 -16.49 16.03
C ASP A 82 -12.87 -15.14 16.48
N ALA A 83 -13.23 -14.69 17.66
CA ALA A 83 -12.81 -13.38 18.19
C ALA A 83 -11.29 -13.24 18.38
N LYS A 84 -10.55 -14.33 18.58
CA LYS A 84 -9.10 -14.31 18.71
C LYS A 84 -8.43 -14.14 17.34
N GLN A 85 -8.92 -14.86 16.32
CA GLN A 85 -8.47 -14.68 14.94
C GLN A 85 -8.83 -13.28 14.41
N GLN A 86 -10.05 -12.79 14.70
CA GLN A 86 -10.44 -11.44 14.33
C GLN A 86 -9.50 -10.39 14.92
N ALA A 87 -9.05 -10.61 16.15
CA ALA A 87 -8.09 -9.74 16.80
C ALA A 87 -6.72 -9.69 16.09
N VAL A 88 -6.28 -10.82 15.52
CA VAL A 88 -5.06 -10.87 14.69
C VAL A 88 -5.28 -10.08 13.40
N LEU A 89 -6.40 -10.29 12.74
CA LEU A 89 -6.74 -9.58 11.50
C LEU A 89 -6.86 -8.08 11.70
N ASP A 90 -7.48 -7.63 12.80
CA ASP A 90 -7.62 -6.21 13.11
C ASP A 90 -6.25 -5.52 13.30
N ASP A 91 -5.35 -6.13 14.08
CA ASP A 91 -4.04 -5.57 14.34
C ASP A 91 -3.13 -5.63 13.10
N ALA A 92 -3.17 -6.73 12.33
CA ALA A 92 -2.42 -6.86 11.08
C ALA A 92 -2.91 -5.87 10.00
N ARG A 93 -4.21 -5.57 9.95
CA ARG A 93 -4.75 -4.51 9.09
C ARG A 93 -4.14 -3.16 9.42
N GLU A 94 -4.10 -2.81 10.71
CA GLU A 94 -3.55 -1.51 11.13
C GLU A 94 -2.03 -1.45 10.95
N GLU A 95 -1.31 -2.57 11.05
CA GLU A 95 0.11 -2.63 10.71
C GLU A 95 0.36 -2.31 9.24
N LEU A 96 -0.37 -2.95 8.31
CA LEU A 96 -0.30 -2.65 6.88
C LEU A 96 -0.60 -1.17 6.60
N ARG A 97 -1.63 -0.62 7.24
CA ARG A 97 -1.97 0.80 7.14
C ARG A 97 -0.84 1.70 7.65
N ALA A 98 -0.19 1.32 8.77
CA ALA A 98 0.92 2.07 9.34
C ALA A 98 2.13 2.10 8.39
N GLY A 99 2.48 0.97 7.78
CA GLY A 99 3.57 0.88 6.83
C GLY A 99 3.36 1.77 5.60
N TYR A 100 2.19 1.73 4.98
CA TYR A 100 1.87 2.59 3.84
C TYR A 100 1.70 4.06 4.23
N ALA A 101 1.18 4.35 5.42
CA ALA A 101 1.13 5.71 5.95
C ALA A 101 2.54 6.30 6.13
N ALA A 102 3.47 5.50 6.64
CA ALA A 102 4.88 5.90 6.79
C ALA A 102 5.54 6.20 5.44
N ILE A 103 5.31 5.36 4.41
CA ILE A 103 5.79 5.65 3.05
C ILE A 103 5.20 6.97 2.55
N THR A 104 3.88 7.17 2.67
CA THR A 104 3.23 8.37 2.14
C THR A 104 3.62 9.63 2.87
N ALA A 105 3.93 9.54 4.18
CA ALA A 105 4.39 10.64 5.02
C ALA A 105 5.91 10.91 4.91
N ASP A 106 6.68 10.06 4.19
CA ASP A 106 8.15 10.12 4.12
C ASP A 106 8.82 9.91 5.48
N ASP A 107 8.28 9.02 6.31
CA ASP A 107 8.69 8.79 7.69
C ASP A 107 9.15 7.35 7.94
N PRO A 108 10.43 7.01 7.70
CA PRO A 108 10.96 5.67 7.91
C PRO A 108 11.11 5.28 9.39
N ASP A 109 10.94 6.22 10.31
CA ASP A 109 11.02 6.04 11.75
C ASP A 109 9.65 6.13 12.45
N SER A 110 8.57 5.92 11.69
CA SER A 110 7.18 6.04 12.14
C SER A 110 6.90 5.29 13.45
N GLU A 111 6.39 6.00 14.45
CA GLU A 111 5.95 5.44 15.72
C GLU A 111 4.79 4.45 15.53
N SER A 112 3.92 4.67 14.55
CA SER A 112 2.82 3.76 14.25
C SER A 112 3.33 2.40 13.76
N VAL A 113 4.36 2.37 12.92
CA VAL A 113 5.04 1.13 12.51
C VAL A 113 5.71 0.46 13.72
N ALA A 114 6.41 1.24 14.53
CA ALA A 114 7.06 0.73 15.73
C ALA A 114 6.08 0.15 16.76
N PHE A 115 4.82 0.59 16.76
CA PHE A 115 3.76 0.07 17.62
C PHE A 115 3.28 -1.33 17.20
N TYR A 116 3.21 -1.59 15.89
CA TYR A 116 2.71 -2.86 15.34
C TYR A 116 3.80 -3.85 14.93
N ASP A 117 5.07 -3.46 15.00
CA ASP A 117 6.21 -4.32 14.67
C ASP A 117 7.07 -4.66 15.88
N THR A 118 7.56 -5.89 15.91
CA THR A 118 8.54 -6.37 16.91
C THR A 118 9.60 -7.24 16.23
N GLY A 119 10.59 -7.71 16.96
CA GLY A 119 11.61 -8.63 16.45
C GLY A 119 12.31 -8.14 15.19
N SER A 120 12.41 -9.02 14.18
CA SER A 120 13.05 -8.71 12.90
C SER A 120 12.16 -7.88 11.98
N SER A 121 10.83 -7.94 12.15
CA SER A 121 9.87 -7.18 11.34
C SER A 121 10.14 -5.69 11.40
N ARG A 122 10.40 -5.15 12.59
CA ARG A 122 10.69 -3.72 12.79
C ARG A 122 11.83 -3.20 11.90
N SER A 123 12.90 -3.98 11.78
CA SER A 123 14.04 -3.61 10.93
C SER A 123 13.75 -3.80 9.44
N GLN A 124 12.93 -4.78 9.09
CA GLN A 124 12.51 -5.05 7.72
C GLN A 124 11.55 -3.96 7.23
N SER A 125 10.55 -3.59 8.02
CA SER A 125 9.62 -2.49 7.69
C SER A 125 10.35 -1.17 7.52
N LYS A 126 11.30 -0.82 8.39
CA LYS A 126 12.14 0.36 8.21
C LYS A 126 12.91 0.33 6.88
N LYS A 127 13.53 -0.81 6.52
CA LYS A 127 14.26 -0.97 5.25
C LYS A 127 13.30 -0.86 4.06
N TRP A 128 12.13 -1.47 4.15
CA TRP A 128 11.11 -1.40 3.12
C TRP A 128 10.63 0.05 2.90
N ILE A 129 10.27 0.77 3.95
CA ILE A 129 9.89 2.19 3.88
C ILE A 129 11.04 3.02 3.27
N LYS A 130 12.28 2.81 3.74
CA LYS A 130 13.46 3.49 3.18
C LYS A 130 13.67 3.20 1.69
N SER A 131 13.27 2.04 1.19
CA SER A 131 13.39 1.74 -0.25
C SER A 131 12.56 2.68 -1.13
N TYR A 132 11.53 3.34 -0.57
CA TYR A 132 10.73 4.39 -1.21
C TYR A 132 11.26 5.79 -0.89
N THR A 133 11.49 6.09 0.39
CA THR A 133 11.87 7.44 0.83
C THR A 133 13.25 7.83 0.29
N ASP A 134 14.23 6.94 0.29
CA ASP A 134 15.57 7.19 -0.25
C ASP A 134 15.56 7.47 -1.77
N LYS A 135 14.56 6.97 -2.50
CA LYS A 135 14.34 7.25 -3.92
C LYS A 135 13.44 8.47 -4.17
N SER A 136 12.97 9.14 -3.12
CA SER A 136 11.99 10.23 -3.20
C SER A 136 10.70 9.82 -3.92
N VAL A 137 10.23 8.60 -3.75
CA VAL A 137 8.97 8.12 -4.29
C VAL A 137 7.94 7.88 -3.18
N THR A 138 6.68 7.88 -3.54
CA THR A 138 5.53 7.51 -2.70
C THR A 138 4.68 6.48 -3.42
N VAL A 139 3.61 6.00 -2.78
CA VAL A 139 2.63 5.09 -3.38
C VAL A 139 1.33 5.83 -3.71
N VAL A 140 0.71 5.45 -4.82
CA VAL A 140 -0.60 5.94 -5.27
C VAL A 140 -1.39 4.80 -5.90
N GLY A 141 -2.71 4.99 -6.07
CA GLY A 141 -3.59 4.00 -6.70
C GLY A 141 -4.29 3.11 -5.68
N LYS A 142 -4.48 1.84 -6.00
CA LYS A 142 -5.25 0.90 -5.19
C LYS A 142 -4.47 -0.39 -4.96
N LEU A 143 -4.52 -0.89 -3.73
CA LEU A 143 -3.90 -2.15 -3.33
C LEU A 143 -4.93 -3.00 -2.58
N PRO A 144 -5.58 -3.97 -3.23
CA PRO A 144 -6.37 -4.99 -2.56
C PRO A 144 -5.50 -5.93 -1.73
N VAL A 145 -5.96 -6.25 -0.53
CA VAL A 145 -5.40 -7.27 0.37
C VAL A 145 -6.51 -8.31 0.60
N PHE A 146 -6.25 -9.56 0.27
CA PHE A 146 -7.28 -10.59 0.18
C PHE A 146 -6.79 -11.96 0.65
N ASP A 147 -7.70 -12.92 0.74
CA ASP A 147 -7.47 -14.32 1.13
C ASP A 147 -6.71 -14.49 2.46
N PRO A 148 -7.14 -13.82 3.56
CA PRO A 148 -6.46 -13.93 4.84
C PRO A 148 -6.68 -15.33 5.47
N LYS A 149 -5.60 -15.94 5.94
CA LYS A 149 -5.62 -17.26 6.63
C LYS A 149 -4.89 -17.14 7.95
N VAL A 150 -5.63 -17.16 9.05
CA VAL A 150 -5.09 -17.08 10.41
C VAL A 150 -5.03 -18.44 11.06
N THR A 151 -3.89 -18.77 11.64
CA THR A 151 -3.70 -19.92 12.52
C THR A 151 -3.15 -19.44 13.85
N LEU A 152 -3.87 -19.69 14.94
CA LEU A 152 -3.36 -19.45 16.30
C LEU A 152 -2.55 -20.66 16.74
N LEU A 153 -1.40 -20.42 17.36
CA LEU A 153 -0.58 -21.47 17.97
C LEU A 153 -1.05 -21.77 19.38
N ASP A 154 -0.69 -22.94 19.89
CA ASP A 154 -1.19 -23.48 21.17
C ASP A 154 -0.84 -22.62 22.39
N ASP A 155 0.21 -21.78 22.28
CA ASP A 155 0.62 -20.84 23.33
C ASP A 155 -0.35 -19.66 23.53
N GLY A 156 -1.29 -19.44 22.58
CA GLY A 156 -2.27 -18.36 22.59
C GLY A 156 -1.67 -16.95 22.46
N SER A 157 -0.37 -16.85 22.28
CA SER A 157 0.40 -15.61 22.16
C SER A 157 1.14 -15.48 20.82
N THR A 158 1.13 -16.53 20.01
CA THR A 158 1.71 -16.56 18.67
C THR A 158 0.62 -16.89 17.64
N ALA A 159 0.67 -16.22 16.48
CA ALA A 159 -0.21 -16.47 15.35
C ALA A 159 0.59 -16.49 14.05
N SER A 160 0.11 -17.25 13.08
CA SER A 160 0.54 -17.21 11.68
C SER A 160 -0.58 -16.64 10.85
N LEU A 161 -0.27 -15.68 9.97
CA LEU A 161 -1.19 -15.07 9.03
C LEU A 161 -0.62 -15.15 7.62
N GLY A 162 -1.34 -15.83 6.73
CA GLY A 162 -1.11 -15.77 5.29
C GLY A 162 -2.10 -14.81 4.66
N TYR A 163 -1.68 -14.03 3.65
CA TYR A 163 -2.57 -13.21 2.83
C TYR A 163 -1.93 -12.86 1.49
N CYS A 164 -2.73 -12.36 0.57
CA CYS A 164 -2.28 -11.90 -0.74
C CYS A 164 -2.54 -10.40 -0.92
N THR A 165 -1.72 -9.79 -1.78
CA THR A 165 -1.98 -8.44 -2.33
C THR A 165 -2.03 -8.50 -3.84
N ASP A 166 -2.79 -7.59 -4.46
CA ASP A 166 -2.78 -7.34 -5.90
C ASP A 166 -2.21 -5.95 -6.18
N GLU A 167 -1.00 -5.92 -6.76
CA GLU A 167 -0.28 -4.68 -7.08
C GLU A 167 -0.57 -4.15 -8.50
N SER A 168 -1.57 -4.70 -9.23
CA SER A 168 -1.88 -4.32 -10.61
C SER A 168 -2.29 -2.85 -10.76
N GLU A 169 -2.96 -2.28 -9.75
CA GLU A 169 -3.40 -0.89 -9.70
C GLU A 169 -2.61 -0.03 -8.69
N ALA A 170 -1.50 -0.56 -8.16
CA ALA A 170 -0.62 0.16 -7.25
C ALA A 170 0.61 0.68 -8.01
N TYR A 171 0.91 1.95 -7.83
CA TYR A 171 2.00 2.63 -8.53
C TYR A 171 2.92 3.33 -7.55
N THR A 172 4.20 3.42 -7.89
CA THR A 172 5.09 4.40 -7.28
C THR A 172 4.94 5.74 -7.99
N LYS A 173 5.06 6.83 -7.24
CA LYS A 173 5.02 8.20 -7.77
C LYS A 173 6.21 8.99 -7.26
N HIS A 174 7.00 9.55 -8.16
CA HIS A 174 8.12 10.40 -7.79
C HIS A 174 7.61 11.72 -7.21
N ARG A 175 8.05 12.07 -5.99
CA ARG A 175 7.50 13.20 -5.20
C ARG A 175 7.69 14.56 -5.86
N LYS A 176 8.81 14.76 -6.60
CA LYS A 176 9.13 16.05 -7.24
C LYS A 176 8.61 16.16 -8.66
N THR A 177 8.74 15.09 -9.47
CA THR A 177 8.36 15.13 -10.90
C THR A 177 6.91 14.75 -11.12
N GLY A 178 6.32 13.98 -10.20
CA GLY A 178 4.97 13.45 -10.34
C GLY A 178 4.87 12.23 -11.25
N GLU A 179 5.98 11.77 -11.85
CA GLU A 179 6.02 10.56 -12.68
C GLU A 179 5.58 9.35 -11.89
N THR A 180 4.77 8.50 -12.53
CA THR A 180 4.27 7.26 -11.94
C THR A 180 4.83 6.06 -12.68
N GLU A 181 5.17 5.00 -11.91
CA GLU A 181 5.66 3.73 -12.43
C GLU A 181 4.90 2.59 -11.78
N GLY A 182 4.37 1.68 -12.60
CA GLY A 182 3.72 0.44 -12.15
C GLY A 182 4.65 -0.74 -12.25
N ASN A 183 4.14 -1.92 -11.92
CA ASN A 183 4.86 -3.17 -12.16
C ASN A 183 5.05 -3.41 -13.67
N PRO A 184 6.23 -3.91 -14.10
CA PRO A 184 6.42 -4.36 -15.48
C PRO A 184 5.39 -5.43 -15.88
N GLU A 185 4.91 -5.43 -17.13
CA GLU A 185 3.89 -6.36 -17.62
C GLU A 185 4.25 -7.86 -17.44
N TYR A 186 5.54 -8.19 -17.45
CA TYR A 186 6.01 -9.57 -17.25
C TYR A 186 6.04 -9.99 -15.78
N MET A 187 5.81 -9.08 -14.85
CA MET A 187 5.87 -9.32 -13.40
C MET A 187 4.46 -9.68 -12.89
N ASP A 188 4.33 -10.82 -12.21
CA ASP A 188 3.07 -11.19 -11.56
C ASP A 188 2.71 -10.11 -10.52
N PRO A 189 1.54 -9.47 -10.60
CA PRO A 189 1.15 -8.43 -9.65
C PRO A 189 0.78 -8.98 -8.27
N HIS A 190 0.53 -10.29 -8.16
CA HIS A 190 0.12 -10.90 -6.90
C HIS A 190 1.33 -11.25 -6.04
N VAL A 191 1.27 -10.85 -4.78
CA VAL A 191 2.31 -11.17 -3.80
C VAL A 191 1.68 -11.85 -2.60
N TYR A 192 2.14 -13.06 -2.31
CA TYR A 192 1.78 -13.78 -1.08
C TYR A 192 2.66 -13.31 0.07
N TYR A 193 2.06 -13.12 1.22
CA TYR A 193 2.74 -12.80 2.47
C TYR A 193 2.47 -13.86 3.52
N GLN A 194 3.51 -14.26 4.23
CA GLN A 194 3.46 -15.12 5.41
C GLN A 194 4.04 -14.34 6.58
N VAL A 195 3.21 -14.07 7.58
CA VAL A 195 3.56 -13.27 8.75
C VAL A 195 3.45 -14.12 10.01
N THR A 196 4.46 -14.06 10.87
CA THR A 196 4.35 -14.52 12.25
C THR A 196 4.07 -13.31 13.14
N LEU A 197 3.01 -13.40 13.95
CA LEU A 197 2.65 -12.35 14.88
C LEU A 197 2.85 -12.84 16.32
N ARG A 198 3.26 -11.91 17.21
CA ARG A 198 3.33 -12.11 18.65
C ARG A 198 2.42 -11.13 19.36
N LYS A 199 1.73 -11.64 20.37
CA LYS A 199 0.88 -10.80 21.22
C LYS A 199 1.73 -10.11 22.27
N SER A 200 1.72 -8.79 22.29
CA SER A 200 2.41 -7.98 23.28
C SER A 200 1.76 -8.10 24.67
N SER A 201 2.45 -7.64 25.71
CA SER A 201 1.89 -7.56 27.08
C SER A 201 0.65 -6.65 27.17
N GLN A 202 0.49 -5.72 26.24
CA GLN A 202 -0.69 -4.86 26.13
C GLN A 202 -1.84 -5.53 25.36
N GLY A 203 -1.64 -6.73 24.80
CA GLY A 203 -2.64 -7.46 24.06
C GLY A 203 -2.73 -7.11 22.57
N VAL A 204 -1.79 -6.33 22.03
CA VAL A 204 -1.65 -6.01 20.61
C VAL A 204 -0.90 -7.15 19.91
N TRP A 205 -1.41 -7.57 18.74
CA TRP A 205 -0.67 -8.46 17.87
C TRP A 205 0.31 -7.68 17.03
N GLN A 206 1.59 -8.00 17.16
CA GLN A 206 2.69 -7.33 16.48
C GLN A 206 3.35 -8.29 15.49
N ASN A 207 3.67 -7.81 14.29
CA ASN A 207 4.47 -8.57 13.34
C ASN A 207 5.86 -8.83 13.90
N ASP A 208 6.28 -10.10 13.96
CA ASP A 208 7.61 -10.53 14.41
C ASP A 208 8.52 -10.87 13.24
N THR A 209 7.99 -11.61 12.26
CA THR A 209 8.67 -11.94 11.00
C THR A 209 7.71 -11.82 9.83
N VAL A 210 8.21 -11.34 8.68
CA VAL A 210 7.47 -11.27 7.42
C VAL A 210 8.28 -11.95 6.33
N HIS A 211 7.65 -12.83 5.58
CA HIS A 211 8.16 -13.41 4.34
C HIS A 211 7.19 -13.10 3.21
N SER A 212 7.70 -12.79 2.03
CA SER A 212 6.87 -12.53 0.85
C SER A 212 7.37 -13.29 -0.36
N GLU A 213 6.43 -13.75 -1.19
CA GLU A 213 6.70 -14.47 -2.43
C GLU A 213 5.79 -13.92 -3.55
N ARG A 214 6.41 -13.35 -4.58
CA ARG A 214 5.69 -12.88 -5.75
C ARG A 214 5.22 -14.06 -6.60
N GLY A 215 3.94 -14.04 -7.02
CA GLY A 215 3.30 -15.17 -7.71
C GLY A 215 2.92 -16.34 -6.80
N GLY A 216 3.12 -16.21 -5.48
CA GLY A 216 2.79 -17.26 -4.50
C GLY A 216 1.31 -17.35 -4.10
N CYS A 217 0.45 -16.46 -4.60
CA CYS A 217 -0.99 -16.54 -4.39
C CYS A 217 -1.61 -17.68 -5.19
N ALA A 218 -2.50 -18.45 -4.57
CA ALA A 218 -3.27 -19.48 -5.29
C ALA A 218 -4.11 -18.81 -6.39
N LYS A 219 -4.02 -19.34 -7.60
CA LYS A 219 -4.85 -18.92 -8.75
C LYS A 219 -6.20 -19.60 -8.69
#